data_6a8310b7b85645517c5dc377a8a16ffa
#
_entry.id   6a8310b7b85645517c5dc377a8a16ffa
#
_cell.length_a   1.000
_cell.length_b   1.000
_cell.length_c   1.000
_cell.angle_alpha   90.00
_cell.angle_beta   90.00
_cell.angle_gamma   90.00
#
_symmetry.space_group_name_H-M   'P 1'
#
loop_
_entity.id
_entity.type
_entity.pdbx_description
1 polymer ?
#
loop_
_entity_poly.entity_id
_entity_poly.type
_entity_poly.pdbx_seq_one_letter_code
_entity_poly.pdbx_strand_id
1 'polypeptide(L)'
;MRVNQIDHVEVEVPDRHTAAQWYHAVLGFEICHEYEPWAKHKRGPLTISTDGGKTKLALFEGQPQGAARPIGIRRIAFRIGGDDFLKLIEQLDALSGNETIHRSEIIDHDKSFSVYFSDPYGNSLEVSTYDYEAVREKLR
;
A
#
# COMPACT_ATOMS: atom_id res chain seq x y z
N MET A 1 9.27 13.95 -11.91
CA MET A 1 9.04 13.07 -10.73
C MET A 1 9.62 11.69 -11.03
N ARG A 2 10.14 11.04 -10.02
CA ARG A 2 10.74 9.70 -10.17
C ARG A 2 10.39 8.86 -8.94
N VAL A 3 9.81 7.69 -9.15
CA VAL A 3 9.54 6.70 -8.11
C VAL A 3 10.88 6.18 -7.55
N ASN A 4 11.00 6.07 -6.24
CA ASN A 4 12.20 5.58 -5.57
C ASN A 4 12.27 4.05 -5.59
N GLN A 5 11.19 3.40 -5.23
CA GLN A 5 11.13 1.94 -5.08
C GLN A 5 9.67 1.46 -4.98
N ILE A 6 9.47 0.18 -5.13
CA ILE A 6 8.21 -0.45 -4.70
C ILE A 6 8.21 -0.46 -3.17
N ASP A 7 7.19 0.10 -2.55
CA ASP A 7 7.07 0.13 -1.09
C ASP A 7 6.59 -1.21 -0.54
N HIS A 8 5.48 -1.69 -1.05
CA HIS A 8 4.92 -2.98 -0.64
C HIS A 8 4.03 -3.59 -1.73
N VAL A 9 3.81 -4.89 -1.61
CA VAL A 9 2.82 -5.63 -2.39
C VAL A 9 1.72 -6.10 -1.45
N GLU A 10 0.48 -5.87 -1.80
CA GLU A 10 -0.68 -6.33 -1.03
C GLU A 10 -1.12 -7.70 -1.52
N VAL A 11 -1.21 -8.64 -0.59
CA VAL A 11 -1.60 -10.03 -0.86
C VAL A 11 -2.79 -10.39 0.02
N GLU A 12 -3.83 -10.94 -0.56
CA GLU A 12 -4.95 -11.49 0.20
C GLU A 12 -4.65 -12.93 0.63
N VAL A 13 -4.85 -13.21 1.92
CA VAL A 13 -4.63 -14.53 2.53
C VAL A 13 -5.82 -14.85 3.45
N PRO A 14 -6.13 -16.14 3.67
CA PRO A 14 -7.25 -16.50 4.55
C PRO A 14 -7.06 -16.07 6.00
N ASP A 15 -5.83 -16.18 6.51
CA ASP A 15 -5.45 -15.79 7.86
C ASP A 15 -4.06 -15.15 7.84
N ARG A 16 -3.97 -13.91 8.27
CA ARG A 16 -2.75 -13.10 8.21
C ARG A 16 -1.62 -13.68 9.05
N HIS A 17 -1.93 -14.13 10.26
CA HIS A 17 -0.92 -14.64 11.19
C HIS A 17 -0.40 -16.01 10.75
N THR A 18 -1.27 -16.88 10.27
CA THR A 18 -0.87 -18.18 9.70
C THR A 18 0.01 -17.99 8.46
N ALA A 19 -0.37 -17.05 7.59
CA ALA A 19 0.45 -16.71 6.42
C ALA A 19 1.81 -16.14 6.83
N ALA A 20 1.86 -15.23 7.82
CA ALA A 20 3.11 -14.67 8.32
C ALA A 20 4.03 -15.76 8.87
N GLN A 21 3.51 -16.75 9.60
CA GLN A 21 4.27 -17.89 10.10
C GLN A 21 4.86 -18.72 8.95
N TRP A 22 4.09 -18.96 7.90
CA TRP A 22 4.58 -19.65 6.72
C TRP A 22 5.69 -18.87 6.02
N TYR A 23 5.47 -17.57 5.77
CA TYR A 23 6.48 -16.71 5.15
C TYR A 23 7.76 -16.61 5.99
N HIS A 24 7.62 -16.63 7.32
CA HIS A 24 8.77 -16.68 8.22
C HIS A 24 9.53 -18.00 8.08
N ALA A 25 8.82 -19.11 8.18
CA ALA A 25 9.44 -20.44 8.17
C ALA A 25 10.11 -20.78 6.81
N VAL A 26 9.50 -20.38 5.70
CA VAL A 26 9.95 -20.77 4.36
C VAL A 26 10.88 -19.74 3.73
N LEU A 27 10.62 -18.45 3.94
CA LEU A 27 11.29 -17.36 3.24
C LEU A 27 11.97 -16.34 4.17
N GLY A 28 11.89 -16.54 5.49
CA GLY A 28 12.59 -15.69 6.44
C GLY A 28 11.99 -14.31 6.66
N PHE A 29 10.71 -14.11 6.31
CA PHE A 29 10.03 -12.86 6.61
C PHE A 29 9.81 -12.67 8.10
N GLU A 30 9.97 -11.45 8.56
CA GLU A 30 9.69 -11.05 9.94
C GLU A 30 8.52 -10.06 9.96
N ILE A 31 7.74 -10.09 11.05
CA ILE A 31 6.69 -9.09 11.25
C ILE A 31 7.35 -7.73 11.46
N CYS A 32 6.86 -6.74 10.74
CA CYS A 32 7.27 -5.34 10.93
C CYS A 32 6.54 -4.76 12.14
N HIS A 33 7.13 -4.83 13.33
CA HIS A 33 6.52 -4.38 14.59
C HIS A 33 6.08 -2.91 14.57
N GLU A 34 6.78 -2.09 13.82
CA GLU A 34 6.45 -0.68 13.61
C GLU A 34 5.01 -0.48 13.07
N TYR A 35 4.54 -1.42 12.25
CA TYR A 35 3.22 -1.35 11.60
C TYR A 35 2.19 -2.31 12.20
N GLU A 36 2.51 -3.02 13.28
CA GLU A 36 1.56 -3.91 13.97
C GLU A 36 0.24 -3.23 14.38
N PRO A 37 0.22 -1.93 14.76
CA PRO A 37 -1.04 -1.27 15.06
C PRO A 37 -2.07 -1.34 13.93
N TRP A 38 -1.64 -1.38 12.68
CA TRP A 38 -2.56 -1.52 11.55
C TRP A 38 -3.24 -2.89 11.50
N ALA A 39 -2.57 -3.94 11.98
CA ALA A 39 -3.12 -5.30 12.02
C ALA A 39 -4.17 -5.49 13.12
N LYS A 40 -4.32 -4.55 14.05
CA LYS A 40 -5.40 -4.57 15.06
C LYS A 40 -6.78 -4.36 14.44
N HIS A 41 -6.84 -3.73 13.29
CA HIS A 41 -8.06 -3.59 12.52
C HIS A 41 -8.26 -4.81 11.63
N LYS A 42 -9.47 -5.37 11.63
CA LYS A 42 -9.80 -6.54 10.80
C LYS A 42 -9.50 -6.32 9.32
N ARG A 43 -9.65 -5.07 8.84
CA ARG A 43 -9.39 -4.68 7.45
C ARG A 43 -7.97 -4.14 7.21
N GLY A 44 -7.18 -4.04 8.27
CA GLY A 44 -5.81 -3.57 8.17
C GLY A 44 -4.84 -4.69 7.79
N PRO A 45 -3.66 -4.35 7.27
CA PRO A 45 -2.67 -5.35 6.92
C PRO A 45 -1.84 -5.82 8.12
N LEU A 46 -1.39 -7.05 8.06
CA LEU A 46 -0.21 -7.50 8.80
C LEU A 46 0.98 -7.38 7.86
N THR A 47 1.91 -6.51 8.18
CA THR A 47 3.06 -6.20 7.32
C THR A 47 4.28 -7.03 7.72
N ILE A 48 4.89 -7.67 6.73
CA ILE A 48 6.09 -8.49 6.90
C ILE A 48 7.19 -8.07 5.93
N SER A 49 8.46 -8.30 6.30
CA SER A 49 9.61 -7.90 5.50
C SER A 49 10.81 -8.80 5.76
N THR A 50 11.72 -8.88 4.79
CA THR A 50 13.01 -9.56 4.92
C THR A 50 14.19 -8.60 5.01
N ASP A 51 13.96 -7.29 4.86
CA ASP A 51 15.01 -6.28 4.76
C ASP A 51 14.81 -5.09 5.71
N GLY A 52 14.20 -5.35 6.86
CA GLY A 52 13.98 -4.34 7.88
C GLY A 52 12.88 -3.34 7.53
N GLY A 53 11.97 -3.69 6.63
CA GLY A 53 10.83 -2.86 6.26
C GLY A 53 11.07 -1.95 5.05
N LYS A 54 12.16 -2.13 4.33
CA LYS A 54 12.42 -1.38 3.08
C LYS A 54 11.48 -1.83 1.98
N THR A 55 11.33 -3.14 1.82
CA THR A 55 10.35 -3.76 0.93
C THR A 55 9.45 -4.67 1.76
N LYS A 56 8.14 -4.56 1.59
CA LYS A 56 7.19 -5.23 2.45
C LYS A 56 6.15 -6.01 1.67
N LEU A 57 5.63 -7.06 2.29
CA LEU A 57 4.33 -7.63 1.93
C LEU A 57 3.31 -7.16 2.96
N ALA A 58 2.17 -6.71 2.49
CA ALA A 58 1.04 -6.34 3.31
C ALA A 58 -0.03 -7.43 3.17
N LEU A 59 -0.20 -8.23 4.22
CA LEU A 59 -1.12 -9.36 4.23
C LEU A 59 -2.50 -8.88 4.67
N PHE A 60 -3.48 -8.98 3.79
CA PHE A 60 -4.88 -8.67 4.07
C PHE A 60 -5.69 -9.96 4.16
N GLU A 61 -6.62 -10.03 5.09
CA GLU A 61 -7.56 -11.13 5.12
C GLU A 61 -8.55 -11.00 3.98
N GLY A 62 -8.52 -12.00 3.09
CA GLY A 62 -9.46 -12.15 2.00
C GLY A 62 -10.45 -13.28 2.31
N GLN A 63 -11.72 -13.07 1.95
CA GLN A 63 -12.68 -14.17 1.97
C GLN A 63 -12.31 -15.19 0.91
N PRO A 64 -12.34 -16.49 1.21
CA PRO A 64 -12.23 -17.51 0.19
C PRO A 64 -13.38 -17.32 -0.81
N GLN A 65 -13.07 -16.84 -1.99
CA GLN A 65 -14.10 -16.53 -3.01
C GLN A 65 -14.32 -17.70 -3.98
N GLY A 66 -14.00 -18.90 -3.55
CA GLY A 66 -14.10 -20.08 -4.40
C GLY A 66 -13.14 -20.02 -5.59
N ALA A 67 -13.27 -20.97 -6.51
CA ALA A 67 -12.39 -21.08 -7.67
C ALA A 67 -12.59 -19.98 -8.73
N ALA A 68 -13.56 -19.10 -8.56
CA ALA A 68 -13.93 -18.09 -9.56
C ALA A 68 -13.11 -16.78 -9.48
N ARG A 69 -12.36 -16.55 -8.36
CA ARG A 69 -11.51 -15.36 -8.23
C ARG A 69 -10.04 -15.80 -8.21
N PRO A 70 -9.25 -15.41 -9.22
CA PRO A 70 -7.84 -15.76 -9.20
C PRO A 70 -7.19 -15.15 -7.95
N ILE A 71 -6.41 -15.94 -7.24
CA ILE A 71 -5.48 -15.44 -6.24
C ILE A 71 -4.46 -14.61 -6.99
N GLY A 72 -4.32 -13.34 -6.64
CA GLY A 72 -3.47 -12.46 -7.38
C GLY A 72 -3.05 -11.22 -6.60
N ILE A 73 -2.29 -10.39 -7.27
CA ILE A 73 -1.85 -9.11 -6.75
C ILE A 73 -3.07 -8.19 -6.63
N ARG A 74 -3.30 -7.65 -5.43
CA ARG A 74 -4.39 -6.71 -5.19
C ARG A 74 -4.05 -5.32 -5.74
N ARG A 75 -2.85 -4.84 -5.46
CA ARG A 75 -2.31 -3.58 -5.99
C ARG A 75 -0.80 -3.50 -5.80
N ILE A 76 -0.20 -2.56 -6.49
CA ILE A 76 1.22 -2.23 -6.33
C ILE A 76 1.29 -0.86 -5.66
N ALA A 77 2.08 -0.76 -4.59
CA ALA A 77 2.33 0.48 -3.89
C ALA A 77 3.76 0.97 -4.14
N PHE A 78 3.88 2.26 -4.47
CA PHE A 78 5.15 2.93 -4.68
C PHE A 78 5.40 3.93 -3.55
N ARG A 79 6.65 4.05 -3.11
CA ARG A 79 7.06 5.08 -2.18
C ARG A 79 7.70 6.25 -2.92
N ILE A 80 7.33 7.48 -2.52
CA ILE A 80 7.99 8.71 -2.99
C ILE A 80 8.21 9.68 -1.82
N GLY A 81 9.03 10.70 -2.04
CA GLY A 81 9.20 11.78 -1.06
C GLY A 81 7.97 12.67 -0.96
N GLY A 82 7.85 13.41 0.15
CA GLY A 82 6.66 14.22 0.45
C GLY A 82 6.38 15.31 -0.58
N ASP A 83 7.40 16.02 -1.05
CA ASP A 83 7.22 17.06 -2.07
C ASP A 83 6.74 16.49 -3.40
N ASP A 84 7.25 15.34 -3.81
CA ASP A 84 6.81 14.66 -5.02
C ASP A 84 5.41 14.05 -4.85
N PHE A 85 5.05 13.65 -3.64
CA PHE A 85 3.69 13.21 -3.34
C PHE A 85 2.67 14.32 -3.60
N LEU A 86 2.94 15.53 -3.12
CA LEU A 86 2.05 16.69 -3.34
C LEU A 86 1.95 17.06 -4.83
N LYS A 87 3.07 17.05 -5.56
CA LYS A 87 3.07 17.25 -7.02
C LYS A 87 2.26 16.19 -7.75
N LEU A 88 2.36 14.93 -7.31
CA LEU A 88 1.58 13.83 -7.89
C LEU A 88 0.08 14.08 -7.71
N ILE A 89 -0.36 14.53 -6.55
CA ILE A 89 -1.77 14.85 -6.30
C ILE A 89 -2.27 15.89 -7.32
N GLU A 90 -1.52 16.96 -7.52
CA GLU A 90 -1.87 17.99 -8.51
C GLU A 90 -1.93 17.42 -9.93
N GLN A 91 -1.00 16.55 -10.31
CA GLN A 91 -0.99 15.89 -11.62
C GLN A 91 -2.20 14.98 -11.80
N LEU A 92 -2.55 14.19 -10.78
CA LEU A 92 -3.70 13.30 -10.85
C LEU A 92 -5.01 14.10 -10.94
N ASP A 93 -5.12 15.22 -10.25
CA ASP A 93 -6.28 16.10 -10.36
C ASP A 93 -6.43 16.69 -11.77
N ALA A 94 -5.33 17.09 -12.38
CA ALA A 94 -5.33 17.59 -13.75
C ALA A 94 -5.73 16.50 -14.77
N LEU A 95 -5.33 15.25 -14.54
CA LEU A 95 -5.68 14.11 -15.39
C LEU A 95 -7.12 13.64 -15.19
N SER A 96 -7.69 13.79 -14.00
CA SER A 96 -9.05 13.37 -13.69
C SER A 96 -10.13 14.12 -14.48
N GLY A 97 -9.80 15.31 -14.99
CA GLY A 97 -10.70 16.07 -15.88
C GLY A 97 -10.99 15.40 -17.23
N ASN A 98 -10.25 14.35 -17.59
CA ASN A 98 -10.43 13.60 -18.85
C ASN A 98 -11.10 12.24 -18.68
N GLU A 99 -11.76 11.97 -17.56
CA GLU A 99 -12.49 10.73 -17.22
C GLU A 99 -11.64 9.45 -17.16
N THR A 100 -10.33 9.52 -17.41
CA THR A 100 -9.50 8.31 -17.57
C THR A 100 -8.83 7.86 -16.27
N ILE A 101 -8.62 8.76 -15.32
CA ILE A 101 -7.95 8.43 -14.05
C ILE A 101 -8.70 9.08 -12.89
N HIS A 102 -9.30 8.26 -12.05
CA HIS A 102 -9.89 8.69 -10.79
C HIS A 102 -8.96 8.32 -9.64
N ARG A 103 -8.62 9.30 -8.81
CA ARG A 103 -7.89 9.03 -7.57
C ARG A 103 -8.82 9.06 -6.36
N SER A 104 -8.44 8.36 -5.31
CA SER A 104 -9.07 8.49 -4.01
C SER A 104 -8.77 9.86 -3.38
N GLU A 105 -9.46 10.17 -2.30
CA GLU A 105 -8.97 11.18 -1.37
C GLU A 105 -7.59 10.78 -0.85
N ILE A 106 -6.86 11.72 -0.29
CA ILE A 106 -5.60 11.43 0.41
C ILE A 106 -5.96 10.76 1.72
N ILE A 107 -5.43 9.56 1.93
CA ILE A 107 -5.71 8.76 3.12
C ILE A 107 -4.57 8.91 4.11
N ASP A 108 -4.91 9.30 5.32
CA ASP A 108 -3.99 9.37 6.46
C ASP A 108 -3.98 7.99 7.16
N HIS A 109 -2.81 7.36 7.17
CA HIS A 109 -2.57 6.07 7.84
C HIS A 109 -1.78 6.23 9.15
N ASP A 110 -1.76 7.42 9.76
CA ASP A 110 -1.07 7.77 11.02
C ASP A 110 0.47 7.75 10.96
N LYS A 111 1.05 7.12 9.95
CA LYS A 111 2.51 7.03 9.73
C LYS A 111 2.91 7.32 8.29
N SER A 112 1.94 7.38 7.42
CA SER A 112 2.11 7.67 6.00
C SER A 112 0.84 8.28 5.44
N PHE A 113 0.98 8.97 4.33
CA PHE A 113 -0.14 9.36 3.48
C PHE A 113 -0.12 8.54 2.21
N SER A 114 -1.30 8.14 1.74
CA SER A 114 -1.44 7.39 0.51
C SER A 114 -2.52 7.98 -0.38
N VAL A 115 -2.35 7.80 -1.68
CA VAL A 115 -3.37 8.03 -2.69
C VAL A 115 -3.51 6.77 -3.54
N TYR A 116 -4.74 6.42 -3.87
CA TYR A 116 -5.09 5.23 -4.65
C TYR A 116 -5.67 5.64 -5.97
N PHE A 117 -5.26 4.99 -7.03
CA PHE A 117 -5.75 5.23 -8.38
C PHE A 117 -5.48 4.00 -9.25
N SER A 118 -5.92 4.04 -10.48
CA SER A 118 -5.63 2.97 -11.45
C SER A 118 -4.83 3.55 -12.60
N ASP A 119 -4.02 2.69 -13.24
CA ASP A 119 -3.45 3.03 -14.53
C ASP A 119 -4.57 3.03 -15.61
N PRO A 120 -4.30 3.47 -16.85
CA PRO A 120 -5.31 3.49 -17.91
C PRO A 120 -5.86 2.10 -18.28
N TYR A 121 -5.22 1.03 -17.82
CA TYR A 121 -5.57 -0.36 -18.10
C TYR A 121 -6.35 -1.03 -16.97
N GLY A 122 -6.61 -0.31 -15.87
CA GLY A 122 -7.36 -0.81 -14.72
C GLY A 122 -6.51 -1.48 -13.65
N ASN A 123 -5.16 -1.40 -13.73
CA ASN A 123 -4.31 -1.91 -12.66
C ASN A 123 -4.37 -0.99 -11.45
N SER A 124 -4.65 -1.55 -10.28
CA SER A 124 -4.74 -0.79 -9.04
C SER A 124 -3.36 -0.39 -8.54
N LEU A 125 -3.18 0.89 -8.27
CA LEU A 125 -1.94 1.48 -7.82
C LEU A 125 -2.15 2.27 -6.53
N GLU A 126 -1.11 2.32 -5.73
CA GLU A 126 -1.01 3.17 -4.54
C GLU A 126 0.32 3.92 -4.59
N VAL A 127 0.31 5.16 -4.21
CA VAL A 127 1.53 5.91 -3.94
C VAL A 127 1.49 6.41 -2.51
N SER A 128 2.54 6.10 -1.77
CA SER A 128 2.68 6.44 -0.36
C SER A 128 3.89 7.31 -0.11
N THR A 129 3.77 8.21 0.86
CA THR A 129 4.91 8.93 1.43
C THR A 129 4.97 8.72 2.94
N TYR A 130 6.18 8.54 3.46
CA TYR A 130 6.45 8.46 4.90
C TYR A 130 7.02 9.77 5.46
N ASP A 131 7.09 10.82 4.64
CA ASP A 131 7.40 12.20 5.09
C ASP A 131 6.16 12.80 5.77
N TYR A 132 5.68 12.10 6.79
CA TYR A 132 4.36 12.29 7.39
C TYR A 132 4.15 13.72 7.91
N GLU A 133 5.04 14.20 8.77
CA GLU A 133 4.86 15.51 9.39
C GLU A 133 4.96 16.65 8.36
N ALA A 134 5.89 16.56 7.42
CA ALA A 134 6.06 17.57 6.39
C ALA A 134 4.83 17.69 5.47
N VAL A 135 4.26 16.54 5.08
CA VAL A 135 3.05 16.50 4.24
C VAL A 135 1.83 16.95 5.05
N ARG A 136 1.70 16.48 6.28
CA ARG A 136 0.60 16.85 7.18
C ARG A 136 0.50 18.37 7.38
N GLU A 137 1.62 19.05 7.55
CA GLU A 137 1.64 20.52 7.67
C GLU A 137 1.13 21.21 6.40
N LYS A 138 1.47 20.68 5.22
CA LYS A 138 1.06 21.28 3.95
C LYS A 138 -0.39 20.95 3.56
N LEU A 139 -0.98 19.93 4.15
CA LEU A 139 -2.39 19.55 3.93
C LEU A 139 -3.37 20.26 4.86
N ARG A 140 -2.88 21.01 5.83
CA ARG A 140 -3.71 21.80 6.74
C ARG A 140 -4.37 23.00 6.07
#